data_2fbc53d13225ae07c3f194d4d746d309
#
_entry.id   2fbc53d13225ae07c3f194d4d746d309
#
_cell.length_a   1.000
_cell.length_b   1.000
_cell.length_c   1.000
_cell.angle_alpha   90.00
_cell.angle_beta   90.00
_cell.angle_gamma   90.00
#
_symmetry.space_group_name_H-M   'P 1'
#
loop_
_entity.id
_entity.type
_entity.pdbx_description
1 polymer ?
#
loop_
_entity_poly.entity_id
_entity_poly.type
_entity_poly.pdbx_seq_one_letter_code
_entity_poly.pdbx_strand_id
1 'polypeptide(L)'
;MHDSILHILNTTKTRVQALGSQTCLEDLSRGFERRDFFSAVADAKNDGRVPVIAEVKPASPGRTFREISPATAARLAWEMEEAGAVAVSVLTEPGVFRGSLENLDAVRRTICLPVLRKDFIIDRVQLEEAKSDLVLLIAGILGEELEAFVELALEKGLEPLVEVHNRKELDFALKTGARIIGINNRDFETLKISLATTEGLAPVIREYDLDHGTNHLIISESGMNGAGDVRRVIQAGADAVLIGSVLMESASVFDKTKEFVQSAGWR
;
A
#
# COMPACT_ATOMS: atom_id res chain seq x y z
N MET A 1 -8.64 -19.09 2.92
CA MET A 1 -8.92 -17.67 2.56
C MET A 1 -10.27 -17.28 3.11
N HIS A 2 -10.39 -16.16 3.79
CA HIS A 2 -11.64 -15.70 4.43
C HIS A 2 -12.73 -15.35 3.39
N ASP A 3 -14.02 -15.56 3.73
CA ASP A 3 -15.16 -15.34 2.82
C ASP A 3 -15.22 -13.93 2.24
N SER A 4 -14.84 -12.91 3.04
CA SER A 4 -14.77 -11.52 2.56
C SER A 4 -13.76 -11.35 1.42
N ILE A 5 -12.61 -12.03 1.49
CA ILE A 5 -11.58 -11.96 0.44
C ILE A 5 -12.07 -12.71 -0.82
N LEU A 6 -12.69 -13.87 -0.65
CA LEU A 6 -13.29 -14.60 -1.76
C LEU A 6 -14.39 -13.77 -2.46
N HIS A 7 -15.21 -13.07 -1.69
CA HIS A 7 -16.23 -12.17 -2.24
C HIS A 7 -15.59 -11.03 -3.07
N ILE A 8 -14.55 -10.38 -2.54
CA ILE A 8 -13.81 -9.33 -3.26
C ILE A 8 -13.25 -9.87 -4.58
N LEU A 9 -12.58 -11.03 -4.55
CA LEU A 9 -11.99 -11.62 -5.75
C LEU A 9 -13.06 -11.95 -6.82
N ASN A 10 -14.23 -12.46 -6.41
CA ASN A 10 -15.32 -12.75 -7.32
C ASN A 10 -15.93 -11.49 -7.95
N THR A 11 -16.14 -10.43 -7.15
CA THR A 11 -16.63 -9.14 -7.66
C THR A 11 -15.60 -8.46 -8.55
N THR A 12 -14.31 -8.53 -8.21
CA THR A 12 -13.23 -8.01 -9.04
C THR A 12 -13.15 -8.75 -10.39
N LYS A 13 -13.28 -10.09 -10.42
CA LYS A 13 -13.34 -10.85 -11.68
C LYS A 13 -14.45 -10.36 -12.59
N THR A 14 -15.63 -10.12 -12.04
CA THR A 14 -16.77 -9.59 -12.82
C THR A 14 -16.47 -8.18 -13.36
N ARG A 15 -15.86 -7.31 -12.56
CA ARG A 15 -15.44 -5.96 -12.96
C ARG A 15 -14.44 -6.01 -14.11
N VAL A 16 -13.41 -6.84 -13.99
CA VAL A 16 -12.36 -7.00 -15.00
C VAL A 16 -12.90 -7.53 -16.33
N GLN A 17 -13.82 -8.51 -16.31
CA GLN A 17 -14.47 -9.00 -17.52
C GLN A 17 -15.24 -7.89 -18.27
N ALA A 18 -15.86 -6.97 -17.54
CA ALA A 18 -16.53 -5.81 -18.15
C ALA A 18 -15.52 -4.81 -18.76
N LEU A 19 -14.35 -4.64 -18.18
CA LEU A 19 -13.27 -3.79 -18.71
C LEU A 19 -12.69 -4.37 -20.01
N GLY A 20 -12.40 -5.66 -20.05
CA GLY A 20 -11.81 -6.33 -21.22
C GLY A 20 -12.69 -6.27 -22.47
N SER A 21 -13.98 -5.96 -22.33
CA SER A 21 -14.91 -5.73 -23.45
C SER A 21 -14.94 -4.27 -23.96
N GLN A 22 -14.33 -3.34 -23.23
CA GLN A 22 -14.18 -1.93 -23.60
C GLN A 22 -12.78 -1.70 -24.20
N THR A 23 -12.62 -2.03 -25.46
CA THR A 23 -11.34 -1.90 -26.19
C THR A 23 -11.07 -0.43 -26.49
N CYS A 24 -10.38 0.27 -25.64
CA CYS A 24 -9.48 1.41 -25.82
C CYS A 24 -9.23 2.08 -24.47
N LEU A 25 -8.40 1.48 -23.65
CA LEU A 25 -7.81 2.25 -22.55
C LEU A 25 -6.83 3.22 -23.21
N GLU A 26 -7.00 4.51 -22.96
CA GLU A 26 -6.03 5.52 -23.37
C GLU A 26 -4.67 5.15 -22.78
N ASP A 27 -3.59 5.36 -23.54
CA ASP A 27 -2.22 5.17 -23.03
C ASP A 27 -1.98 6.16 -21.89
N LEU A 28 -2.30 5.74 -20.67
CA LEU A 28 -2.17 6.54 -19.46
C LEU A 28 -0.71 6.86 -19.12
N SER A 29 0.28 6.20 -19.77
CA SER A 29 1.71 6.46 -19.55
C SER A 29 2.14 7.80 -20.16
N ARG A 30 1.43 8.31 -21.19
CA ARG A 30 1.79 9.57 -21.85
C ARG A 30 1.71 10.76 -20.90
N GLY A 31 2.86 11.41 -20.68
CA GLY A 31 2.97 12.62 -19.83
C GLY A 31 2.80 12.33 -18.35
N PHE A 32 2.92 11.07 -17.93
CA PHE A 32 2.91 10.70 -16.53
C PHE A 32 4.32 10.72 -15.97
N GLU A 33 4.58 11.61 -15.01
CA GLU A 33 5.82 11.64 -14.23
C GLU A 33 5.54 10.97 -12.88
N ARG A 34 6.24 9.87 -12.63
CA ARG A 34 6.17 9.13 -11.36
C ARG A 34 6.95 9.87 -10.29
N ARG A 35 6.35 10.05 -9.12
CA ARG A 35 6.98 10.63 -7.95
C ARG A 35 7.87 9.60 -7.27
N ASP A 36 9.01 10.05 -6.74
CA ASP A 36 10.02 9.17 -6.16
C ASP A 36 9.71 8.84 -4.70
N PHE A 37 9.18 7.64 -4.49
CA PHE A 37 8.88 7.12 -3.16
C PHE A 37 10.14 6.81 -2.34
N PHE A 38 11.21 6.34 -2.98
CA PHE A 38 12.45 6.00 -2.28
C PHE A 38 13.11 7.24 -1.68
N SER A 39 13.17 8.33 -2.46
CA SER A 39 13.67 9.62 -1.96
C SER A 39 12.81 10.15 -0.81
N ALA A 40 11.47 10.08 -0.91
CA ALA A 40 10.58 10.53 0.16
C ALA A 40 10.79 9.76 1.48
N VAL A 41 11.02 8.45 1.41
CA VAL A 41 11.35 7.62 2.59
C VAL A 41 12.73 7.97 3.14
N ALA A 42 13.74 8.14 2.28
CA ALA A 42 15.10 8.47 2.70
C ALA A 42 15.16 9.83 3.39
N ASP A 43 14.49 10.85 2.84
CA ASP A 43 14.43 12.19 3.40
C ASP A 43 13.75 12.19 4.78
N ALA A 44 12.65 11.46 4.95
CA ALA A 44 12.00 11.34 6.24
C ALA A 44 12.92 10.69 7.29
N LYS A 45 13.65 9.64 6.90
CA LYS A 45 14.64 8.99 7.79
C LYS A 45 15.79 9.94 8.18
N ASN A 46 16.34 10.66 7.21
CA ASN A 46 17.40 11.63 7.44
C ASN A 46 16.97 12.76 8.38
N ASP A 47 15.71 13.17 8.33
CA ASP A 47 15.10 14.15 9.24
C ASP A 47 14.75 13.57 10.62
N GLY A 48 15.00 12.27 10.87
CA GLY A 48 14.64 11.60 12.11
C GLY A 48 13.13 11.34 12.28
N ARG A 49 12.37 11.39 11.18
CA ARG A 49 10.92 11.13 11.16
C ARG A 49 10.63 9.67 10.78
N VAL A 50 9.52 9.13 11.26
CA VAL A 50 9.03 7.84 10.79
C VAL A 50 8.43 8.00 9.40
N PRO A 51 8.88 7.23 8.38
CA PRO A 51 8.21 7.21 7.09
C PRO A 51 6.82 6.57 7.20
N VAL A 52 5.77 7.39 7.09
CA VAL A 52 4.37 6.96 7.19
C VAL A 52 3.70 7.06 5.82
N ILE A 53 3.19 5.93 5.32
CA ILE A 53 2.22 5.90 4.23
C ILE A 53 0.85 6.02 4.87
N ALA A 54 0.21 7.17 4.72
CA ALA A 54 -1.12 7.42 5.28
C ALA A 54 -2.20 6.95 4.30
N GLU A 55 -3.24 6.25 4.81
CA GLU A 55 -4.21 5.61 3.93
C GLU A 55 -5.60 6.26 4.01
N VAL A 56 -6.10 6.68 2.85
CA VAL A 56 -7.50 7.08 2.63
C VAL A 56 -8.33 5.81 2.44
N LYS A 57 -9.09 5.45 3.48
CA LYS A 57 -9.85 4.20 3.55
C LYS A 57 -11.28 4.42 4.05
N PRO A 58 -12.30 4.36 3.16
CA PRO A 58 -13.70 4.52 3.56
C PRO A 58 -14.21 3.42 4.48
N ALA A 59 -13.84 2.16 4.19
CA ALA A 59 -14.30 0.97 4.92
C ALA A 59 -13.21 -0.12 4.98
N SER A 60 -13.48 -1.14 5.79
CA SER A 60 -12.77 -2.43 5.82
C SER A 60 -13.79 -3.55 6.01
N PRO A 61 -13.43 -4.83 5.86
CA PRO A 61 -14.37 -5.93 6.08
C PRO A 61 -15.11 -5.79 7.41
N GLY A 62 -16.43 -5.71 7.35
CA GLY A 62 -17.32 -5.57 8.52
C GLY A 62 -17.36 -4.20 9.18
N ARG A 63 -16.65 -3.18 8.68
CA ARG A 63 -16.59 -1.85 9.31
C ARG A 63 -16.54 -0.72 8.28
N THR A 64 -17.46 0.24 8.39
CA THR A 64 -17.40 1.53 7.68
C THR A 64 -16.82 2.60 8.61
N PHE A 65 -15.84 3.37 8.15
CA PHE A 65 -15.22 4.46 8.91
C PHE A 65 -15.92 5.79 8.62
N ARG A 66 -15.99 6.17 7.34
CA ARG A 66 -16.65 7.38 6.88
C ARG A 66 -16.96 7.30 5.38
N GLU A 67 -17.95 8.06 4.94
CA GLU A 67 -18.18 8.27 3.50
C GLU A 67 -17.11 9.23 2.97
N ILE A 68 -16.49 8.85 1.86
CA ILE A 68 -15.38 9.61 1.25
C ILE A 68 -15.71 9.87 -0.22
N SER A 69 -16.06 11.13 -0.52
CA SER A 69 -16.15 11.63 -1.88
C SER A 69 -14.76 12.03 -2.42
N PRO A 70 -14.58 12.24 -3.73
CA PRO A 70 -13.31 12.73 -4.29
C PRO A 70 -12.79 14.01 -3.62
N ALA A 71 -13.67 14.97 -3.34
CA ALA A 71 -13.29 16.18 -2.62
C ALA A 71 -12.85 15.93 -1.17
N THR A 72 -13.50 14.97 -0.50
CA THR A 72 -13.10 14.55 0.85
C THR A 72 -11.77 13.81 0.83
N ALA A 73 -11.55 12.91 -0.15
CA ALA A 73 -10.29 12.19 -0.33
C ALA A 73 -9.12 13.16 -0.55
N ALA A 74 -9.30 14.13 -1.43
CA ALA A 74 -8.32 15.18 -1.72
C ALA A 74 -7.95 15.98 -0.45
N ARG A 75 -8.95 16.42 0.33
CA ARG A 75 -8.71 17.15 1.58
C ARG A 75 -7.97 16.31 2.61
N LEU A 76 -8.38 15.04 2.82
CA LEU A 76 -7.71 14.13 3.75
C LEU A 76 -6.25 13.88 3.34
N ALA A 77 -5.99 13.68 2.05
CA ALA A 77 -4.65 13.48 1.54
C ALA A 77 -3.76 14.72 1.74
N TRP A 78 -4.32 15.92 1.53
CA TRP A 78 -3.61 17.17 1.83
C TRP A 78 -3.28 17.30 3.34
N GLU A 79 -4.22 16.97 4.23
CA GLU A 79 -3.96 16.94 5.68
C GLU A 79 -2.84 15.95 6.04
N MET A 80 -2.78 14.78 5.38
CA MET A 80 -1.73 13.77 5.56
C MET A 80 -0.36 14.26 5.08
N GLU A 81 -0.31 14.93 3.91
CA GLU A 81 0.90 15.55 3.38
C GLU A 81 1.44 16.64 4.31
N GLU A 82 0.59 17.58 4.74
CA GLU A 82 0.97 18.64 5.68
C GLU A 82 1.41 18.11 7.05
N ALA A 83 0.92 16.93 7.45
CA ALA A 83 1.34 16.25 8.67
C ALA A 83 2.71 15.54 8.54
N GLY A 84 3.27 15.47 7.33
CA GLY A 84 4.59 14.91 7.06
C GLY A 84 4.60 13.44 6.66
N ALA A 85 3.49 12.89 6.16
CA ALA A 85 3.48 11.59 5.50
C ALA A 85 4.47 11.56 4.32
N VAL A 86 4.97 10.39 3.95
CA VAL A 86 5.89 10.21 2.81
C VAL A 86 5.15 9.76 1.53
N ALA A 87 3.96 9.23 1.67
CA ALA A 87 3.07 8.83 0.59
C ALA A 87 1.64 8.73 1.09
N VAL A 88 0.69 8.72 0.15
CA VAL A 88 -0.72 8.46 0.45
C VAL A 88 -1.18 7.20 -0.29
N SER A 89 -1.74 6.25 0.46
CA SER A 89 -2.43 5.06 -0.07
C SER A 89 -3.91 5.37 -0.26
N VAL A 90 -4.48 4.98 -1.40
CA VAL A 90 -5.91 5.19 -1.67
C VAL A 90 -6.55 3.86 -2.03
N LEU A 91 -7.55 3.44 -1.25
CA LEU A 91 -8.37 2.28 -1.57
C LEU A 91 -9.21 2.56 -2.82
N THR A 92 -9.13 1.66 -3.81
CA THR A 92 -9.92 1.74 -5.05
C THR A 92 -10.89 0.58 -5.22
N GLU A 93 -10.84 -0.46 -4.38
CA GLU A 93 -11.81 -1.55 -4.37
C GLU A 93 -13.21 -1.02 -3.97
N PRO A 94 -14.24 -1.11 -4.86
CA PRO A 94 -15.50 -0.39 -4.65
C PRO A 94 -16.50 -1.11 -3.73
N GLY A 95 -16.38 -2.42 -3.57
CA GLY A 95 -17.36 -3.24 -2.85
C GLY A 95 -17.22 -3.19 -1.35
N VAL A 96 -16.23 -3.88 -0.82
CA VAL A 96 -16.01 -4.07 0.61
C VAL A 96 -15.30 -2.86 1.25
N PHE A 97 -14.32 -2.30 0.54
CA PHE A 97 -13.57 -1.14 1.03
C PHE A 97 -14.20 0.20 0.65
N ARG A 98 -15.19 0.20 -0.25
CA ARG A 98 -15.92 1.40 -0.73
C ARG A 98 -14.98 2.47 -1.29
N GLY A 99 -13.88 2.03 -1.89
CA GLY A 99 -12.93 2.88 -2.58
C GLY A 99 -13.41 3.27 -3.98
N SER A 100 -12.66 4.17 -4.65
CA SER A 100 -12.92 4.47 -6.05
C SER A 100 -11.68 5.03 -6.77
N LEU A 101 -11.66 4.89 -8.10
CA LEU A 101 -10.62 5.47 -8.95
C LEU A 101 -10.71 7.00 -8.98
N GLU A 102 -11.91 7.57 -8.85
CA GLU A 102 -12.13 9.01 -8.76
C GLU A 102 -11.49 9.61 -7.50
N ASN A 103 -11.51 8.87 -6.38
CA ASN A 103 -10.80 9.27 -5.16
C ASN A 103 -9.29 9.28 -5.38
N LEU A 104 -8.75 8.25 -6.05
CA LEU A 104 -7.33 8.14 -6.39
C LEU A 104 -6.89 9.32 -7.27
N ASP A 105 -7.65 9.63 -8.34
CA ASP A 105 -7.37 10.73 -9.24
C ASP A 105 -7.43 12.10 -8.52
N ALA A 106 -8.44 12.32 -7.68
CA ALA A 106 -8.58 13.55 -6.90
C ALA A 106 -7.41 13.75 -5.92
N VAL A 107 -7.00 12.68 -5.23
CA VAL A 107 -5.82 12.70 -4.34
C VAL A 107 -4.57 13.06 -5.14
N ARG A 108 -4.33 12.34 -6.24
CA ARG A 108 -3.11 12.53 -7.03
C ARG A 108 -2.97 13.93 -7.62
N ARG A 109 -4.11 14.59 -7.96
CA ARG A 109 -4.12 15.99 -8.44
C ARG A 109 -3.88 17.02 -7.34
N THR A 110 -4.10 16.65 -6.08
CA THR A 110 -4.08 17.60 -4.96
C THR A 110 -2.75 17.65 -4.23
N ILE A 111 -2.06 16.53 -4.08
CA ILE A 111 -0.81 16.42 -3.32
C ILE A 111 0.40 16.26 -4.22
N CYS A 112 1.60 16.53 -3.67
CA CYS A 112 2.88 16.30 -4.34
C CYS A 112 3.53 14.96 -3.96
N LEU A 113 3.05 14.29 -2.92
CA LEU A 113 3.57 13.00 -2.46
C LEU A 113 3.26 11.86 -3.43
N PRO A 114 4.07 10.80 -3.47
CA PRO A 114 3.74 9.55 -4.15
C PRO A 114 2.39 8.99 -3.70
N VAL A 115 1.61 8.46 -4.65
CA VAL A 115 0.30 7.89 -4.39
C VAL A 115 0.30 6.40 -4.74
N LEU A 116 -0.08 5.57 -3.76
CA LEU A 116 -0.26 4.13 -3.91
C LEU A 116 -1.72 3.82 -4.25
N ARG A 117 -1.95 3.15 -5.39
CA ARG A 117 -3.22 2.49 -5.67
C ARG A 117 -3.31 1.19 -4.87
N LYS A 118 -4.24 1.14 -3.92
CA LYS A 118 -4.50 -0.05 -3.11
C LYS A 118 -5.79 -0.73 -3.56
N ASP A 119 -5.64 -1.82 -4.32
CA ASP A 119 -6.73 -2.62 -4.91
C ASP A 119 -6.34 -4.09 -4.92
N PHE A 120 -7.28 -4.97 -5.25
CA PHE A 120 -7.03 -6.38 -5.54
C PHE A 120 -6.76 -6.52 -7.05
N ILE A 121 -5.49 -6.43 -7.43
CA ILE A 121 -5.06 -6.59 -8.82
C ILE A 121 -4.99 -8.09 -9.13
N ILE A 122 -5.78 -8.53 -10.11
CA ILE A 122 -5.88 -9.93 -10.55
C ILE A 122 -5.81 -10.08 -12.07
N ASP A 123 -5.78 -8.95 -12.79
CA ASP A 123 -5.68 -8.92 -14.24
C ASP A 123 -4.86 -7.73 -14.70
N ARG A 124 -4.13 -7.93 -15.78
CA ARG A 124 -3.22 -6.93 -16.37
C ARG A 124 -3.92 -5.64 -16.78
N VAL A 125 -5.18 -5.72 -17.21
CA VAL A 125 -5.98 -4.56 -17.61
C VAL A 125 -6.14 -3.56 -16.45
N GLN A 126 -6.14 -4.02 -15.21
CA GLN A 126 -6.26 -3.14 -14.04
C GLN A 126 -5.06 -2.21 -13.87
N LEU A 127 -3.88 -2.56 -14.38
CA LEU A 127 -2.71 -1.68 -14.35
C LEU A 127 -2.84 -0.48 -15.30
N GLU A 128 -3.86 -0.50 -16.16
CA GLU A 128 -4.17 0.57 -17.14
C GLU A 128 -5.39 1.40 -16.76
N GLU A 129 -6.09 1.07 -15.67
CA GLU A 129 -7.33 1.78 -15.28
C GLU A 129 -7.09 3.18 -14.70
N ALA A 130 -5.94 3.43 -14.08
CA ALA A 130 -5.69 4.70 -13.39
C ALA A 130 -4.20 5.00 -13.25
N LYS A 131 -3.88 6.29 -13.18
CA LYS A 131 -2.52 6.78 -12.89
C LYS A 131 -2.26 6.73 -11.38
N SER A 132 -1.18 6.04 -10.99
CA SER A 132 -0.64 6.04 -9.62
C SER A 132 0.89 5.98 -9.68
N ASP A 133 1.56 6.32 -8.59
CA ASP A 133 3.02 6.22 -8.54
C ASP A 133 3.45 4.81 -8.12
N LEU A 134 2.66 4.20 -7.21
CA LEU A 134 2.82 2.82 -6.78
C LEU A 134 1.53 2.03 -7.01
N VAL A 135 1.67 0.72 -7.15
CA VAL A 135 0.56 -0.23 -7.24
C VAL A 135 0.77 -1.39 -6.28
N LEU A 136 -0.31 -1.82 -5.61
CA LEU A 136 -0.29 -2.99 -4.74
C LEU A 136 -0.39 -4.27 -5.57
N LEU A 137 0.54 -5.21 -5.37
CA LEU A 137 0.48 -6.56 -5.90
C LEU A 137 0.52 -7.55 -4.74
N ILE A 138 -0.52 -8.37 -4.58
CA ILE A 138 -0.68 -9.27 -3.43
C ILE A 138 -0.16 -10.66 -3.81
N ALA A 139 0.98 -11.07 -3.23
CA ALA A 139 1.66 -12.32 -3.57
C ALA A 139 0.75 -13.56 -3.37
N GLY A 140 -0.02 -13.59 -2.30
CA GLY A 140 -0.95 -14.69 -2.01
C GLY A 140 -2.11 -14.82 -2.99
N ILE A 141 -2.39 -13.78 -3.78
CA ILE A 141 -3.44 -13.77 -4.81
C ILE A 141 -2.86 -14.11 -6.18
N LEU A 142 -1.73 -13.50 -6.54
CA LEU A 142 -1.12 -13.67 -7.86
C LEU A 142 -0.34 -14.98 -8.00
N GLY A 143 0.17 -15.52 -6.88
CA GLY A 143 0.88 -16.80 -6.89
C GLY A 143 2.03 -16.83 -7.90
N GLU A 144 2.00 -17.78 -8.83
CA GLU A 144 3.02 -17.97 -9.87
C GLU A 144 3.06 -16.84 -10.92
N GLU A 145 1.99 -16.04 -11.04
CA GLU A 145 1.94 -14.91 -11.97
C GLU A 145 2.59 -13.63 -11.40
N LEU A 146 3.00 -13.63 -10.12
CA LEU A 146 3.51 -12.44 -9.43
C LEU A 146 4.68 -11.77 -10.18
N GLU A 147 5.65 -12.55 -10.65
CA GLU A 147 6.82 -12.03 -11.40
C GLU A 147 6.38 -11.27 -12.66
N ALA A 148 5.49 -11.87 -13.46
CA ALA A 148 4.99 -11.25 -14.68
C ALA A 148 4.18 -9.96 -14.41
N PHE A 149 3.48 -9.88 -13.27
CA PHE A 149 2.78 -8.64 -12.87
C PHE A 149 3.76 -7.57 -12.37
N VAL A 150 4.82 -7.94 -11.67
CA VAL A 150 5.89 -7.02 -11.25
C VAL A 150 6.59 -6.42 -12.46
N GLU A 151 7.00 -7.25 -13.42
CA GLU A 151 7.63 -6.80 -14.66
C GLU A 151 6.72 -5.84 -15.43
N LEU A 152 5.45 -6.21 -15.63
CA LEU A 152 4.48 -5.38 -16.33
C LEU A 152 4.22 -4.05 -15.62
N ALA A 153 4.14 -4.03 -14.30
CA ALA A 153 3.99 -2.79 -13.53
C ALA A 153 5.19 -1.85 -13.76
N LEU A 154 6.41 -2.39 -13.71
CA LEU A 154 7.65 -1.64 -13.98
C LEU A 154 7.70 -1.11 -15.42
N GLU A 155 7.33 -1.92 -16.43
CA GLU A 155 7.24 -1.51 -17.84
C GLU A 155 6.25 -0.33 -18.03
N LYS A 156 5.16 -0.32 -17.26
CA LYS A 156 4.16 0.77 -17.26
C LYS A 156 4.57 1.99 -16.43
N GLY A 157 5.76 1.98 -15.84
CA GLY A 157 6.27 3.07 -14.99
C GLY A 157 5.65 3.13 -13.59
N LEU A 158 4.95 2.07 -13.16
CA LEU A 158 4.42 1.93 -11.81
C LEU A 158 5.50 1.29 -10.90
N GLU A 159 5.60 1.72 -9.64
CA GLU A 159 6.44 1.03 -8.66
C GLU A 159 5.60 -0.04 -7.93
N PRO A 160 5.90 -1.34 -8.08
CA PRO A 160 5.15 -2.37 -7.39
C PRO A 160 5.52 -2.42 -5.89
N LEU A 161 4.50 -2.36 -5.04
CA LEU A 161 4.57 -2.76 -3.64
C LEU A 161 4.02 -4.18 -3.58
N VAL A 162 4.89 -5.16 -3.32
CA VAL A 162 4.49 -6.57 -3.21
C VAL A 162 4.13 -6.90 -1.77
N GLU A 163 2.84 -7.17 -1.54
CA GLU A 163 2.30 -7.51 -0.22
C GLU A 163 2.43 -9.02 0.06
N VAL A 164 2.96 -9.35 1.25
CA VAL A 164 3.14 -10.72 1.74
C VAL A 164 2.58 -10.89 3.15
N HIS A 165 2.05 -12.09 3.46
CA HIS A 165 1.46 -12.42 4.77
C HIS A 165 2.20 -13.53 5.51
N ASN A 166 3.07 -14.27 4.82
CA ASN A 166 3.78 -15.43 5.37
C ASN A 166 5.07 -15.70 4.59
N ARG A 167 5.85 -16.64 5.13
CA ARG A 167 7.15 -17.03 4.54
C ARG A 167 7.03 -17.55 3.11
N LYS A 168 6.02 -18.32 2.79
CA LYS A 168 5.83 -18.87 1.43
C LYS A 168 5.62 -17.77 0.40
N GLU A 169 4.78 -16.77 0.73
CA GLU A 169 4.53 -15.61 -0.13
C GLU A 169 5.79 -14.74 -0.27
N LEU A 170 6.55 -14.57 0.82
CA LEU A 170 7.82 -13.87 0.79
C LEU A 170 8.84 -14.56 -0.13
N ASP A 171 8.94 -15.89 -0.10
CA ASP A 171 9.85 -16.66 -0.96
C ASP A 171 9.51 -16.49 -2.47
N PHE A 172 8.26 -16.20 -2.83
CA PHE A 172 7.89 -15.79 -4.18
C PHE A 172 8.28 -14.33 -4.47
N ALA A 173 7.97 -13.41 -3.55
CA ALA A 173 8.24 -11.99 -3.72
C ALA A 173 9.74 -11.69 -3.91
N LEU A 174 10.62 -12.34 -3.14
CA LEU A 174 12.07 -12.16 -3.21
C LEU A 174 12.72 -12.64 -4.52
N LYS A 175 11.99 -13.41 -5.34
CA LYS A 175 12.47 -13.87 -6.67
C LYS A 175 12.10 -12.91 -7.78
N THR A 176 11.27 -11.92 -7.51
CA THR A 176 10.83 -10.92 -8.48
C THR A 176 11.78 -9.72 -8.51
N GLY A 177 11.58 -8.83 -9.48
CA GLY A 177 12.27 -7.53 -9.55
C GLY A 177 11.68 -6.45 -8.64
N ALA A 178 10.77 -6.79 -7.72
CA ALA A 178 10.18 -5.82 -6.80
C ALA A 178 11.20 -5.31 -5.79
N ARG A 179 11.23 -3.99 -5.59
CA ARG A 179 12.13 -3.33 -4.63
C ARG A 179 11.45 -2.99 -3.30
N ILE A 180 10.13 -3.13 -3.23
CA ILE A 180 9.31 -2.80 -2.07
C ILE A 180 8.52 -4.03 -1.65
N ILE A 181 8.74 -4.47 -0.41
CA ILE A 181 8.01 -5.58 0.20
C ILE A 181 7.12 -5.05 1.33
N GLY A 182 5.81 -5.20 1.17
CA GLY A 182 4.82 -4.91 2.19
C GLY A 182 4.55 -6.16 3.05
N ILE A 183 4.80 -6.09 4.34
CA ILE A 183 4.44 -7.18 5.27
C ILE A 183 3.11 -6.82 5.91
N ASN A 184 2.04 -7.52 5.49
CA ASN A 184 0.72 -7.29 6.06
C ASN A 184 0.53 -8.16 7.32
N ASN A 185 0.38 -7.50 8.46
CA ASN A 185 0.14 -8.13 9.75
C ASN A 185 -1.28 -8.71 9.90
N ARG A 186 -2.18 -8.46 8.92
CA ARG A 186 -3.52 -9.03 8.90
C ARG A 186 -3.54 -10.32 8.09
N ASP A 187 -3.80 -11.42 8.75
CA ASP A 187 -3.92 -12.73 8.13
C ASP A 187 -5.16 -12.84 7.24
N PHE A 188 -5.00 -13.37 6.01
CA PHE A 188 -6.07 -13.48 5.01
C PHE A 188 -7.09 -14.58 5.30
N GLU A 189 -6.80 -15.50 6.19
CA GLU A 189 -7.72 -16.59 6.53
C GLU A 189 -8.58 -16.24 7.74
N THR A 190 -7.97 -15.62 8.74
CA THR A 190 -8.60 -15.37 10.04
C THR A 190 -8.98 -13.91 10.26
N LEU A 191 -8.47 -12.99 9.43
CA LEU A 191 -8.50 -11.53 9.57
C LEU A 191 -7.88 -11.01 10.87
N LYS A 192 -7.22 -11.88 11.66
CA LYS A 192 -6.50 -11.49 12.88
C LYS A 192 -5.26 -10.67 12.51
N ILE A 193 -4.94 -9.73 13.38
CA ILE A 193 -3.76 -8.87 13.24
C ILE A 193 -2.72 -9.29 14.27
N SER A 194 -1.47 -9.47 13.81
CA SER A 194 -0.34 -9.77 14.67
C SER A 194 0.94 -9.12 14.14
N LEU A 195 1.53 -8.21 14.90
CA LEU A 195 2.83 -7.60 14.54
C LEU A 195 3.98 -8.61 14.52
N ALA A 196 3.78 -9.81 15.10
CA ALA A 196 4.73 -10.91 15.01
C ALA A 196 4.99 -11.35 13.55
N THR A 197 4.07 -11.04 12.60
CA THR A 197 4.31 -11.28 11.17
C THR A 197 5.48 -10.43 10.67
N THR A 198 5.48 -9.13 10.95
CA THR A 198 6.63 -8.26 10.61
C THR A 198 7.88 -8.68 11.35
N GLU A 199 7.80 -8.98 12.65
CA GLU A 199 8.96 -9.44 13.46
C GLU A 199 9.59 -10.73 12.93
N GLY A 200 8.79 -11.61 12.33
CA GLY A 200 9.28 -12.87 11.76
C GLY A 200 9.81 -12.73 10.34
N LEU A 201 9.23 -11.86 9.51
CA LEU A 201 9.56 -11.77 8.09
C LEU A 201 10.61 -10.70 7.77
N ALA A 202 10.63 -9.56 8.47
CA ALA A 202 11.57 -8.48 8.17
C ALA A 202 13.04 -8.91 8.33
N PRO A 203 13.45 -9.65 9.38
CA PRO A 203 14.83 -10.15 9.48
C PRO A 203 15.22 -11.07 8.32
N VAL A 204 14.28 -11.89 7.83
CA VAL A 204 14.52 -12.79 6.70
C VAL A 204 14.81 -12.01 5.42
N ILE A 205 14.10 -10.91 5.17
CA ILE A 205 14.36 -10.04 4.02
C ILE A 205 15.76 -9.41 4.14
N ARG A 206 16.15 -8.96 5.34
CA ARG A 206 17.48 -8.38 5.57
C ARG A 206 18.61 -9.38 5.38
N GLU A 207 18.43 -10.63 5.82
CA GLU A 207 19.37 -11.72 5.57
C GLU A 207 19.50 -12.00 4.06
N TYR A 208 18.37 -12.10 3.37
CA TYR A 208 18.34 -12.26 1.91
C TYR A 208 19.06 -11.13 1.18
N ASP A 209 18.85 -9.88 1.58
CA ASP A 209 19.48 -8.71 1.01
C ASP A 209 21.00 -8.75 1.16
N LEU A 210 21.51 -9.17 2.32
CA LEU A 210 22.93 -9.34 2.58
C LEU A 210 23.55 -10.42 1.70
N ASP A 211 22.86 -11.56 1.53
CA ASP A 211 23.35 -12.69 0.76
C ASP A 211 23.36 -12.46 -0.75
N HIS A 212 22.40 -11.65 -1.24
CA HIS A 212 22.21 -11.43 -2.68
C HIS A 212 22.63 -10.03 -3.16
N GLY A 213 23.09 -9.14 -2.26
CA GLY A 213 23.46 -7.77 -2.60
C GLY A 213 22.27 -6.91 -3.05
N THR A 214 21.08 -7.24 -2.61
CA THR A 214 19.84 -6.47 -2.81
C THR A 214 19.59 -5.52 -1.65
N ASN A 215 18.59 -4.64 -1.77
CA ASN A 215 18.20 -3.72 -0.71
C ASN A 215 16.71 -3.40 -0.83
N HIS A 216 15.87 -4.28 -0.28
CA HIS A 216 14.43 -4.10 -0.29
C HIS A 216 14.00 -3.05 0.74
N LEU A 217 13.08 -2.17 0.34
CA LEU A 217 12.38 -1.29 1.25
C LEU A 217 11.22 -2.08 1.89
N ILE A 218 11.23 -2.23 3.22
CA ILE A 218 10.27 -3.03 3.96
C ILE A 218 9.20 -2.13 4.57
N ILE A 219 7.93 -2.38 4.23
CA ILE A 219 6.78 -1.65 4.78
C ILE A 219 6.00 -2.59 5.69
N SER A 220 5.74 -2.18 6.93
CA SER A 220 4.82 -2.91 7.82
C SER A 220 3.41 -2.35 7.69
N GLU A 221 2.45 -3.21 7.37
CA GLU A 221 1.06 -2.84 7.12
C GLU A 221 0.12 -3.47 8.15
N SER A 222 -0.92 -2.76 8.52
CA SER A 222 -1.92 -3.16 9.50
C SER A 222 -1.41 -3.28 10.95
N GLY A 223 -2.24 -2.91 11.92
CA GLY A 223 -1.98 -3.16 13.34
C GLY A 223 -1.26 -2.07 14.11
N MET A 224 -0.83 -0.98 13.47
CA MET A 224 -0.27 0.17 14.16
C MET A 224 -1.39 1.02 14.77
N ASN A 225 -1.54 0.96 16.10
CA ASN A 225 -2.53 1.73 16.85
C ASN A 225 -1.91 2.90 17.61
N GLY A 226 -0.60 2.88 17.83
CA GLY A 226 0.14 3.93 18.51
C GLY A 226 1.65 3.84 18.30
N ALA A 227 2.39 4.79 18.87
CA ALA A 227 3.83 4.90 18.75
C ALA A 227 4.61 3.65 19.19
N GLY A 228 4.08 2.88 20.14
CA GLY A 228 4.68 1.63 20.61
C GLY A 228 4.71 0.56 19.52
N ASP A 229 3.61 0.43 18.76
CA ASP A 229 3.51 -0.53 17.66
C ASP A 229 4.46 -0.16 16.53
N VAL A 230 4.54 1.13 16.20
CA VAL A 230 5.45 1.65 15.17
C VAL A 230 6.90 1.34 15.56
N ARG A 231 7.32 1.68 16.80
CA ARG A 231 8.69 1.37 17.27
C ARG A 231 9.00 -0.12 17.17
N ARG A 232 8.05 -0.98 17.53
CA ARG A 232 8.19 -2.44 17.50
C ARG A 232 8.51 -2.95 16.09
N VAL A 233 7.76 -2.53 15.07
CA VAL A 233 7.97 -3.00 13.69
C VAL A 233 9.22 -2.38 13.05
N ILE A 234 9.56 -1.13 13.38
CA ILE A 234 10.81 -0.50 12.94
C ILE A 234 12.03 -1.22 13.54
N GLN A 235 11.99 -1.56 14.83
CA GLN A 235 13.06 -2.33 15.49
C GLN A 235 13.21 -3.74 14.90
N ALA A 236 12.13 -4.31 14.37
CA ALA A 236 12.16 -5.59 13.66
C ALA A 236 12.78 -5.49 12.25
N GLY A 237 13.02 -4.28 11.73
CA GLY A 237 13.66 -4.07 10.44
C GLY A 237 12.78 -3.43 9.37
N ALA A 238 11.55 -3.00 9.68
CA ALA A 238 10.74 -2.26 8.73
C ALA A 238 11.33 -0.85 8.48
N ASP A 239 11.22 -0.36 7.25
CA ASP A 239 11.67 0.97 6.82
C ASP A 239 10.58 2.02 6.91
N ALA A 240 9.34 1.60 6.75
CA ALA A 240 8.17 2.46 6.76
C ALA A 240 6.95 1.70 7.32
N VAL A 241 5.90 2.44 7.62
CA VAL A 241 4.62 1.88 8.07
C VAL A 241 3.47 2.38 7.20
N LEU A 242 2.47 1.51 6.93
CA LEU A 242 1.23 1.90 6.27
C LEU A 242 0.09 1.89 7.30
N ILE A 243 -0.56 3.05 7.48
CA ILE A 243 -1.55 3.29 8.53
C ILE A 243 -2.83 3.86 7.92
N GLY A 244 -3.97 3.22 8.17
CA GLY A 244 -5.26 3.67 7.65
C GLY A 244 -6.35 3.74 8.71
N SER A 245 -6.76 2.61 9.29
CA SER A 245 -7.95 2.53 10.15
C SER A 245 -7.95 3.55 11.28
N VAL A 246 -6.86 3.64 12.03
CA VAL A 246 -6.73 4.56 13.16
C VAL A 246 -6.76 6.04 12.72
N LEU A 247 -6.27 6.36 11.52
CA LEU A 247 -6.36 7.71 10.95
C LEU A 247 -7.82 8.04 10.62
N MET A 248 -8.54 7.10 9.99
CA MET A 248 -9.93 7.29 9.60
C MET A 248 -10.88 7.35 10.80
N GLU A 249 -10.50 6.79 11.93
CA GLU A 249 -11.26 6.83 13.20
C GLU A 249 -10.96 8.07 14.02
N SER A 250 -9.86 8.76 13.75
CA SER A 250 -9.45 9.93 14.53
C SER A 250 -10.36 11.13 14.31
N ALA A 251 -10.44 12.01 15.31
CA ALA A 251 -11.13 13.29 15.20
C ALA A 251 -10.39 14.25 14.25
N SER A 252 -9.06 14.17 14.19
CA SER A 252 -8.19 14.96 13.31
C SER A 252 -7.20 14.02 12.61
N VAL A 253 -7.32 13.90 11.29
CA VAL A 253 -6.40 13.10 10.48
C VAL A 253 -5.01 13.72 10.49
N PHE A 254 -4.93 15.05 10.42
CA PHE A 254 -3.67 15.78 10.51
C PHE A 254 -2.92 15.47 11.81
N ASP A 255 -3.55 15.67 12.97
CA ASP A 255 -2.88 15.47 14.26
C ASP A 255 -2.47 14.01 14.47
N LYS A 256 -3.33 13.08 14.05
CA LYS A 256 -3.04 11.65 14.19
C LYS A 256 -1.93 11.18 13.26
N THR A 257 -1.87 11.68 12.03
CA THR A 257 -0.77 11.40 11.11
C THR A 257 0.54 11.97 11.67
N LYS A 258 0.52 13.22 12.16
CA LYS A 258 1.69 13.89 12.74
C LYS A 258 2.21 13.15 13.99
N GLU A 259 1.32 12.62 14.84
CA GLU A 259 1.69 11.78 15.98
C GLU A 259 2.53 10.57 15.53
N PHE A 260 2.11 9.88 14.46
CA PHE A 260 2.86 8.73 13.95
C PHE A 260 4.18 9.13 13.29
N VAL A 261 4.19 10.18 12.49
CA VAL A 261 5.42 10.71 11.85
C VAL A 261 6.48 11.07 12.88
N GLN A 262 6.06 11.56 14.05
CA GLN A 262 6.96 11.98 15.12
C GLN A 262 7.19 10.90 16.20
N SER A 263 6.63 9.71 16.05
CA SER A 263 6.47 8.72 17.13
C SER A 263 7.74 7.98 17.54
N ALA A 264 8.82 8.05 16.76
CA ALA A 264 10.07 7.36 17.13
C ALA A 264 11.28 8.19 16.74
N GLY A 265 12.30 8.19 17.58
CA GLY A 265 13.63 8.56 17.14
C GLY A 265 14.21 7.41 16.31
N TRP A 266 14.47 7.64 15.04
CA TRP A 266 15.44 6.86 14.27
C TRP A 266 16.82 7.20 14.89
N ARG A 267 17.32 6.34 15.79
CA ARG A 267 18.69 6.38 16.31
C ARG A 267 19.19 4.97 16.55
#